data_3f5ac02a721fb42941874b1bf640b9c4
#
_entry.id   3f5ac02a721fb42941874b1bf640b9c4
#
_cell.length_a   1.000
_cell.length_b   1.000
_cell.length_c   1.000
_cell.angle_alpha   90.00
_cell.angle_beta   90.00
_cell.angle_gamma   90.00
#
_symmetry.space_group_name_H-M   'P 1'
#
loop_
_entity.id
_entity.type
_entity.pdbx_description
1 polymer ?
#
loop_
_entity_poly.entity_id
_entity_poly.type
_entity_poly.pdbx_seq_one_letter_code
_entity_poly.pdbx_strand_id
1 'polypeptide(L)'
;KIKHIALLLAVTSAPLYTACDFMDCSETDYYSKQQILDNMDRVKQLATQVYSYLPHDFCNTSGAMQDAATDDAIHVYESSAIQRFVNGTWSANYTVNDVFGTYYNAIHDANFYLENCVGLTFDEWKYSDGFADDYKSYLNYEHEVRFLRAFYYFELVKRYQNIPLITKTLTQEEANEAEPSDAVTI
;
A
#
# COMPACT_ATOMS: atom_id res chain seq x y z
N LYS A 1 41.34 51.06 -29.33
CA LYS A 1 40.35 51.33 -28.24
C LYS A 1 39.06 50.51 -28.45
N ILE A 2 38.50 50.42 -29.66
CA ILE A 2 37.26 49.64 -29.94
C ILE A 2 37.47 48.14 -29.74
N LYS A 3 38.62 47.57 -30.08
CA LYS A 3 38.94 46.16 -29.89
C LYS A 3 39.00 45.71 -28.42
N HIS A 4 39.42 46.59 -27.52
CA HIS A 4 39.45 46.27 -26.09
C HIS A 4 38.08 46.38 -25.44
N ILE A 5 37.19 47.24 -25.94
CA ILE A 5 35.79 47.35 -25.47
C ILE A 5 35.01 46.11 -25.89
N ALA A 6 35.19 45.63 -27.12
CA ALA A 6 34.56 44.39 -27.59
C ALA A 6 35.03 43.15 -26.81
N LEU A 7 36.31 43.08 -26.41
CA LEU A 7 36.84 41.98 -25.58
C LEU A 7 36.28 42.01 -24.15
N LEU A 8 36.13 43.21 -23.57
CA LEU A 8 35.53 43.37 -22.24
C LEU A 8 34.03 43.01 -22.22
N LEU A 9 33.28 43.34 -23.27
CA LEU A 9 31.86 42.92 -23.40
C LEU A 9 31.70 41.41 -23.59
N ALA A 10 32.62 40.73 -24.28
CA ALA A 10 32.59 39.28 -24.47
C ALA A 10 32.88 38.51 -23.16
N VAL A 11 33.76 39.04 -22.29
CA VAL A 11 34.11 38.41 -21.00
C VAL A 11 32.99 38.58 -19.94
N THR A 12 32.23 39.67 -20.00
CA THR A 12 31.11 39.93 -19.07
C THR A 12 29.84 39.15 -19.42
N SER A 13 29.68 38.68 -20.67
CA SER A 13 28.53 37.91 -21.09
C SER A 13 28.67 36.39 -20.84
N ALA A 14 29.88 35.90 -20.60
CA ALA A 14 30.13 34.45 -20.39
C ALA A 14 29.42 33.83 -19.15
N PRO A 15 29.28 34.51 -18.00
CA PRO A 15 28.59 33.93 -16.84
C PRO A 15 27.05 33.91 -16.95
N LEU A 16 26.46 34.57 -17.95
CA LEU A 16 25.01 34.64 -18.10
C LEU A 16 24.40 33.35 -18.71
N TYR A 17 25.22 32.50 -19.32
CA TYR A 17 24.74 31.26 -19.95
C TYR A 17 24.74 30.01 -19.02
N THR A 18 25.35 30.11 -17.84
CA THR A 18 25.40 29.00 -16.89
C THR A 18 24.32 29.04 -15.79
N ALA A 19 23.47 30.06 -15.81
CA ALA A 19 22.44 30.25 -14.77
C ALA A 19 21.18 29.42 -14.98
N CYS A 20 20.99 28.81 -16.15
CA CYS A 20 19.76 28.05 -16.43
C CYS A 20 19.74 26.66 -15.79
N ASP A 21 20.91 26.05 -15.52
CA ASP A 21 20.99 24.71 -14.97
C ASP A 21 20.73 24.63 -13.45
N PHE A 22 20.85 25.77 -12.76
CA PHE A 22 20.57 25.84 -11.30
C PHE A 22 19.07 25.88 -10.97
N MET A 23 18.22 26.19 -11.96
CA MET A 23 16.77 26.26 -11.79
C MET A 23 16.04 25.03 -12.37
N ASP A 24 16.71 24.13 -13.05
CA ASP A 24 16.17 22.85 -13.47
C ASP A 24 16.14 21.87 -12.28
N CYS A 25 15.33 22.19 -11.28
CA CYS A 25 14.84 21.19 -10.36
C CYS A 25 13.95 20.24 -11.18
N SER A 26 14.43 19.07 -11.49
CA SER A 26 13.56 17.98 -11.93
C SER A 26 12.59 17.73 -10.77
N GLU A 27 11.38 18.26 -10.87
CA GLU A 27 10.29 17.90 -9.97
C GLU A 27 10.02 16.41 -10.17
N THR A 28 10.62 15.60 -9.32
CA THR A 28 10.25 14.19 -9.21
C THR A 28 9.04 14.15 -8.29
N ASP A 29 7.86 14.02 -8.85
CA ASP A 29 6.60 13.86 -8.12
C ASP A 29 6.58 12.60 -7.22
N TYR A 30 7.63 11.77 -7.30
CA TYR A 30 7.71 10.51 -6.59
C TYR A 30 9.00 10.42 -5.76
N TYR A 31 8.84 9.97 -4.53
CA TYR A 31 9.99 9.65 -3.69
C TYR A 31 10.66 8.35 -4.16
N SER A 32 11.98 8.35 -4.20
CA SER A 32 12.72 7.10 -4.40
C SER A 32 12.52 6.16 -3.20
N LYS A 33 12.68 4.84 -3.42
CA LYS A 33 12.61 3.85 -2.35
C LYS A 33 13.51 4.23 -1.17
N GLN A 34 14.74 4.68 -1.44
CA GLN A 34 15.68 5.07 -0.39
C GLN A 34 15.17 6.26 0.43
N GLN A 35 14.64 7.29 -0.22
CA GLN A 35 14.07 8.46 0.47
C GLN A 35 12.86 8.11 1.36
N ILE A 36 12.14 7.03 1.02
CA ILE A 36 11.06 6.50 1.86
C ILE A 36 11.65 5.80 3.08
N LEU A 37 12.64 4.93 2.89
CA LEU A 37 13.22 4.12 3.95
C LEU A 37 14.07 4.92 4.94
N ASP A 38 14.65 6.04 4.52
CA ASP A 38 15.42 6.94 5.39
C ASP A 38 14.53 7.83 6.27
N ASN A 39 13.22 7.87 6.03
CA ASN A 39 12.28 8.71 6.75
C ASN A 39 11.30 7.91 7.58
N MET A 40 11.36 8.03 8.91
CA MET A 40 10.53 7.27 9.85
C MET A 40 9.03 7.49 9.64
N ASP A 41 8.59 8.73 9.35
CA ASP A 41 7.18 9.02 9.11
C ASP A 41 6.65 8.32 7.86
N ARG A 42 7.46 8.22 6.82
CA ARG A 42 7.09 7.49 5.60
C ARG A 42 7.02 5.99 5.82
N VAL A 43 7.94 5.44 6.59
CA VAL A 43 7.89 4.03 7.00
C VAL A 43 6.64 3.75 7.83
N LYS A 44 6.27 4.66 8.74
CA LYS A 44 5.00 4.60 9.46
C LYS A 44 3.78 4.64 8.53
N GLN A 45 3.83 5.49 7.49
CA GLN A 45 2.76 5.55 6.48
C GLN A 45 2.60 4.22 5.73
N LEU A 46 3.70 3.52 5.41
CA LEU A 46 3.64 2.19 4.79
C LEU A 46 2.98 1.17 5.72
N ALA A 47 3.29 1.17 7.01
CA ALA A 47 2.59 0.33 7.98
C ALA A 47 1.10 0.69 8.06
N THR A 48 0.78 1.99 8.10
CA THR A 48 -0.61 2.50 8.11
C THR A 48 -1.37 2.10 6.84
N GLN A 49 -0.69 2.06 5.68
CA GLN A 49 -1.29 1.58 4.43
C GLN A 49 -1.80 0.13 4.57
N VAL A 50 -1.05 -0.74 5.25
CA VAL A 50 -1.51 -2.13 5.50
C VAL A 50 -2.78 -2.14 6.34
N TYR A 51 -2.93 -1.24 7.31
CA TYR A 51 -4.16 -1.10 8.10
C TYR A 51 -5.37 -0.62 7.28
N SER A 52 -5.15 0.15 6.22
CA SER A 52 -6.24 0.70 5.41
C SER A 52 -7.09 -0.34 4.70
N TYR A 53 -6.59 -1.56 4.58
CA TYR A 53 -7.33 -2.69 3.99
C TYR A 53 -8.26 -3.42 4.97
N LEU A 54 -8.26 -3.06 6.25
CA LEU A 54 -9.18 -3.64 7.22
C LEU A 54 -10.63 -3.34 6.82
N PRO A 55 -11.55 -4.29 7.04
CA PRO A 55 -12.97 -4.05 6.78
C PRO A 55 -13.47 -2.89 7.66
N HIS A 56 -14.12 -1.91 7.03
CA HIS A 56 -14.57 -0.71 7.73
C HIS A 56 -16.01 -0.85 8.22
N ASP A 57 -16.89 -1.25 7.35
CA ASP A 57 -18.32 -1.25 7.62
C ASP A 57 -18.72 -2.57 8.29
N PHE A 58 -18.58 -2.62 9.59
CA PHE A 58 -18.89 -3.83 10.36
C PHE A 58 -20.28 -4.38 9.98
N CYS A 59 -20.32 -5.65 9.55
CA CYS A 59 -21.52 -6.33 9.10
C CYS A 59 -22.30 -5.63 7.96
N ASN A 60 -21.66 -4.76 7.18
CA ASN A 60 -22.25 -4.11 6.02
C ASN A 60 -21.73 -4.74 4.71
N THR A 61 -22.61 -4.91 3.74
CA THR A 61 -22.28 -5.35 2.39
C THR A 61 -23.07 -4.50 1.39
N SER A 62 -22.37 -3.71 0.59
CA SER A 62 -22.97 -2.85 -0.43
C SER A 62 -24.11 -1.93 0.13
N GLY A 63 -23.89 -1.34 1.30
CA GLY A 63 -24.82 -0.43 1.94
C GLY A 63 -25.95 -1.10 2.71
N ALA A 64 -25.96 -2.42 2.80
CA ALA A 64 -26.95 -3.18 3.55
C ALA A 64 -26.30 -4.00 4.66
N MET A 65 -27.00 -4.23 5.75
CA MET A 65 -26.56 -5.15 6.80
C MET A 65 -26.49 -6.58 6.26
N GLN A 66 -25.53 -7.37 6.70
CA GLN A 66 -25.36 -8.77 6.25
C GLN A 66 -26.57 -9.64 6.62
N ASP A 67 -27.32 -9.30 7.67
CA ASP A 67 -28.57 -9.98 8.03
C ASP A 67 -29.60 -10.00 6.90
N ALA A 68 -29.54 -9.01 6.00
CA ALA A 68 -30.39 -8.97 4.81
C ALA A 68 -30.03 -10.01 3.72
N ALA A 69 -28.98 -10.81 3.94
CA ALA A 69 -28.64 -11.99 3.13
C ALA A 69 -29.22 -13.29 3.73
N THR A 70 -29.87 -13.22 4.89
CA THR A 70 -30.44 -14.36 5.63
C THR A 70 -31.98 -14.27 5.60
N ASP A 71 -32.63 -15.14 6.35
CA ASP A 71 -34.08 -15.13 6.55
C ASP A 71 -34.56 -14.14 7.64
N ASP A 72 -33.62 -13.53 8.38
CA ASP A 72 -33.94 -12.59 9.48
C ASP A 72 -34.34 -11.20 9.00
N ALA A 73 -33.85 -10.76 7.83
CA ALA A 73 -34.09 -9.44 7.31
C ALA A 73 -34.14 -9.38 5.78
N ILE A 74 -34.75 -8.35 5.23
CA ILE A 74 -34.73 -8.05 3.80
C ILE A 74 -34.36 -6.58 3.58
N HIS A 75 -33.47 -6.34 2.63
CA HIS A 75 -33.11 -4.98 2.25
C HIS A 75 -34.18 -4.36 1.32
N VAL A 76 -34.57 -3.12 1.60
CA VAL A 76 -35.67 -2.45 0.88
C VAL A 76 -35.35 -2.19 -0.59
N TYR A 77 -34.07 -1.92 -0.92
CA TYR A 77 -33.67 -1.62 -2.29
C TYR A 77 -33.43 -2.91 -3.09
N GLU A 78 -34.30 -3.19 -4.04
CA GLU A 78 -34.21 -4.37 -4.91
C GLU A 78 -32.94 -4.40 -5.78
N SER A 79 -32.38 -3.22 -6.08
CA SER A 79 -31.13 -3.08 -6.86
C SER A 79 -29.87 -3.32 -6.03
N SER A 80 -29.95 -3.48 -4.73
CA SER A 80 -28.78 -3.74 -3.87
C SER A 80 -28.16 -5.08 -4.18
N ALA A 81 -26.82 -5.14 -4.18
CA ALA A 81 -26.07 -6.38 -4.45
C ALA A 81 -26.40 -7.50 -3.44
N ILE A 82 -26.81 -7.17 -2.21
CA ILE A 82 -27.17 -8.15 -1.18
C ILE A 82 -28.40 -8.99 -1.58
N GLN A 83 -29.29 -8.44 -2.42
CA GLN A 83 -30.45 -9.17 -2.94
C GLN A 83 -30.08 -10.40 -3.76
N ARG A 84 -28.85 -10.49 -4.25
CA ARG A 84 -28.36 -11.67 -5.00
C ARG A 84 -28.40 -12.95 -4.17
N PHE A 85 -28.21 -12.85 -2.87
CA PHE A 85 -28.34 -14.00 -1.96
C PHE A 85 -29.79 -14.46 -1.83
N VAL A 86 -30.73 -13.49 -1.75
CA VAL A 86 -32.17 -13.78 -1.53
C VAL A 86 -32.85 -14.23 -2.83
N ASN A 87 -32.53 -13.59 -3.96
CA ASN A 87 -33.19 -13.90 -5.24
C ASN A 87 -32.52 -15.01 -6.06
N GLY A 88 -31.45 -15.63 -5.53
CA GLY A 88 -30.77 -16.75 -6.16
C GLY A 88 -29.91 -16.40 -7.38
N THR A 89 -29.63 -15.11 -7.62
CA THR A 89 -28.77 -14.68 -8.75
C THR A 89 -27.28 -14.63 -8.40
N TRP A 90 -26.92 -14.93 -7.17
CA TRP A 90 -25.52 -15.03 -6.76
C TRP A 90 -24.81 -16.17 -7.51
N SER A 91 -23.71 -15.86 -8.16
CA SER A 91 -22.94 -16.82 -8.96
C SER A 91 -21.48 -16.35 -9.12
N ALA A 92 -20.63 -17.20 -9.69
CA ALA A 92 -19.24 -16.85 -9.97
C ALA A 92 -19.08 -15.59 -10.86
N ASN A 93 -20.06 -15.32 -11.72
CA ASN A 93 -20.07 -14.11 -12.57
C ASN A 93 -20.75 -12.90 -11.91
N TYR A 94 -21.48 -13.11 -10.83
CA TYR A 94 -22.22 -12.07 -10.10
C TYR A 94 -21.91 -12.19 -8.60
N THR A 95 -20.65 -12.01 -8.27
CA THR A 95 -20.14 -12.06 -6.89
C THR A 95 -20.64 -10.90 -6.06
N VAL A 96 -20.75 -11.13 -4.77
CA VAL A 96 -21.01 -10.10 -3.76
C VAL A 96 -19.87 -10.14 -2.76
N ASN A 97 -19.34 -8.98 -2.38
CA ASN A 97 -18.25 -8.86 -1.42
C ASN A 97 -16.99 -9.65 -1.84
N ASP A 98 -16.61 -9.54 -3.12
CA ASP A 98 -15.35 -10.08 -3.62
C ASP A 98 -14.19 -9.19 -3.13
N VAL A 99 -13.38 -9.74 -2.26
CA VAL A 99 -12.24 -9.07 -1.65
C VAL A 99 -10.89 -9.68 -2.03
N PHE A 100 -10.88 -10.63 -2.99
CA PHE A 100 -9.66 -11.34 -3.37
C PHE A 100 -8.52 -10.40 -3.73
N GLY A 101 -8.73 -9.51 -4.69
CA GLY A 101 -7.71 -8.54 -5.11
C GLY A 101 -7.33 -7.57 -3.99
N THR A 102 -8.30 -7.12 -3.20
CA THR A 102 -8.06 -6.18 -2.09
C THR A 102 -7.13 -6.78 -1.05
N TYR A 103 -7.38 -8.00 -0.61
CA TYR A 103 -6.54 -8.63 0.41
C TYR A 103 -5.18 -9.11 -0.12
N TYR A 104 -5.08 -9.48 -1.41
CA TYR A 104 -3.76 -9.75 -1.98
C TYR A 104 -2.92 -8.48 -2.15
N ASN A 105 -3.53 -7.32 -2.43
CA ASN A 105 -2.83 -6.03 -2.36
C ASN A 105 -2.35 -5.74 -0.93
N ALA A 106 -3.17 -6.01 0.07
CA ALA A 106 -2.79 -5.86 1.48
C ALA A 106 -1.61 -6.78 1.86
N ILE A 107 -1.63 -8.04 1.40
CA ILE A 107 -0.55 -9.01 1.61
C ILE A 107 0.73 -8.57 0.89
N HIS A 108 0.62 -8.04 -0.33
CA HIS A 108 1.76 -7.48 -1.06
C HIS A 108 2.40 -6.33 -0.28
N ASP A 109 1.60 -5.37 0.19
CA ASP A 109 2.09 -4.22 0.95
C ASP A 109 2.69 -4.66 2.30
N ALA A 110 2.10 -5.66 2.95
CA ALA A 110 2.65 -6.26 4.15
C ALA A 110 4.00 -6.96 3.89
N ASN A 111 4.12 -7.73 2.81
CA ASN A 111 5.38 -8.36 2.42
C ASN A 111 6.44 -7.30 2.09
N PHE A 112 6.08 -6.27 1.32
CA PHE A 112 7.00 -5.17 1.03
C PHE A 112 7.52 -4.50 2.30
N TYR A 113 6.64 -4.23 3.27
CA TYR A 113 7.02 -3.67 4.56
C TYR A 113 8.00 -4.59 5.31
N LEU A 114 7.67 -5.86 5.44
CA LEU A 114 8.47 -6.85 6.17
C LEU A 114 9.85 -7.10 5.53
N GLU A 115 9.95 -6.99 4.21
CA GLU A 115 11.21 -7.16 3.48
C GLU A 115 12.11 -5.92 3.52
N ASN A 116 11.54 -4.72 3.57
CA ASN A 116 12.30 -3.50 3.35
C ASN A 116 12.33 -2.53 4.54
N CYS A 117 11.34 -2.60 5.43
CA CYS A 117 11.17 -1.62 6.50
C CYS A 117 11.54 -2.14 7.88
N VAL A 118 11.98 -3.38 8.01
CA VAL A 118 12.39 -3.97 9.29
C VAL A 118 13.89 -3.78 9.51
N GLY A 119 14.27 -3.36 10.73
CA GLY A 119 15.68 -3.23 11.11
C GLY A 119 16.33 -1.90 10.69
N LEU A 120 15.58 -0.89 10.30
CA LEU A 120 16.10 0.44 9.99
C LEU A 120 16.50 1.19 11.28
N THR A 121 17.55 2.00 11.21
CA THR A 121 18.11 2.71 12.40
C THR A 121 17.73 4.19 12.46
N PHE A 122 17.42 4.82 11.34
CA PHE A 122 17.06 6.24 11.23
C PHE A 122 18.08 7.19 11.89
N ASP A 123 19.36 7.01 11.60
CA ASP A 123 20.45 7.72 12.25
C ASP A 123 20.35 9.25 12.18
N GLU A 124 19.76 9.79 11.09
CA GLU A 124 19.52 11.22 10.92
C GLU A 124 18.48 11.78 11.92
N TRP A 125 17.57 10.93 12.40
CA TRP A 125 16.46 11.31 13.28
C TRP A 125 16.78 11.13 14.76
N LYS A 126 17.89 10.48 15.08
CA LYS A 126 18.27 10.05 16.44
C LYS A 126 18.28 11.15 17.48
N TYR A 127 18.48 12.39 17.06
CA TYR A 127 18.53 13.56 17.95
C TYR A 127 17.27 14.44 17.89
N SER A 128 16.23 14.00 17.17
CA SER A 128 14.95 14.71 17.14
C SER A 128 14.16 14.49 18.43
N ASP A 129 13.33 15.46 18.80
CA ASP A 129 12.44 15.36 19.93
C ASP A 129 11.44 14.21 19.71
N GLY A 130 11.26 13.37 20.72
CA GLY A 130 10.32 12.23 20.66
C GLY A 130 10.85 10.99 19.96
N PHE A 131 12.07 11.00 19.39
CA PHE A 131 12.62 9.87 18.66
C PHE A 131 12.51 8.53 19.39
N ALA A 132 12.77 8.50 20.69
CA ALA A 132 12.77 7.25 21.46
C ALA A 132 11.38 6.57 21.48
N ASP A 133 10.31 7.35 21.58
CA ASP A 133 8.93 6.85 21.60
C ASP A 133 8.48 6.45 20.18
N ASP A 134 8.84 7.23 19.17
CA ASP A 134 8.57 6.93 17.77
C ASP A 134 9.32 5.68 17.31
N TYR A 135 10.59 5.55 17.69
CA TYR A 135 11.39 4.37 17.37
C TYR A 135 10.88 3.11 18.08
N LYS A 136 10.42 3.23 19.32
CA LYS A 136 9.75 2.14 20.04
C LYS A 136 8.48 1.71 19.34
N SER A 137 7.68 2.65 18.84
CA SER A 137 6.48 2.38 18.05
C SER A 137 6.83 1.69 16.73
N TYR A 138 7.87 2.18 16.05
CA TYR A 138 8.37 1.56 14.81
C TYR A 138 8.76 0.08 15.01
N LEU A 139 9.43 -0.26 16.11
CA LEU A 139 9.81 -1.65 16.41
C LEU A 139 8.59 -2.59 16.56
N ASN A 140 7.44 -2.06 16.96
CA ASN A 140 6.20 -2.84 17.07
C ASN A 140 5.52 -3.08 15.71
N TYR A 141 5.73 -2.19 14.72
CA TYR A 141 5.07 -2.32 13.41
C TYR A 141 5.39 -3.63 12.68
N GLU A 142 6.56 -4.22 12.88
CA GLU A 142 6.86 -5.55 12.34
C GLU A 142 5.84 -6.59 12.81
N HIS A 143 5.54 -6.60 14.10
CA HIS A 143 4.60 -7.56 14.69
C HIS A 143 3.16 -7.28 14.27
N GLU A 144 2.78 -6.01 14.19
CA GLU A 144 1.48 -5.56 13.74
C GLU A 144 1.24 -5.94 12.27
N VAL A 145 2.21 -5.67 11.40
CA VAL A 145 2.11 -6.02 9.98
C VAL A 145 2.09 -7.54 9.76
N ARG A 146 2.85 -8.32 10.55
CA ARG A 146 2.77 -9.79 10.52
C ARG A 146 1.38 -10.28 10.92
N PHE A 147 0.80 -9.70 11.97
CA PHE A 147 -0.56 -10.01 12.39
C PHE A 147 -1.58 -9.67 11.31
N LEU A 148 -1.51 -8.47 10.72
CA LEU A 148 -2.42 -8.05 9.66
C LEU A 148 -2.32 -8.96 8.43
N ARG A 149 -1.10 -9.34 8.03
CA ARG A 149 -0.91 -10.31 6.94
C ARG A 149 -1.61 -11.64 7.22
N ALA A 150 -1.47 -12.18 8.42
CA ALA A 150 -2.16 -13.40 8.82
C ALA A 150 -3.69 -13.21 8.84
N PHE A 151 -4.17 -12.06 9.30
CA PHE A 151 -5.60 -11.72 9.28
C PHE A 151 -6.16 -11.70 7.85
N TYR A 152 -5.46 -11.10 6.89
CA TYR A 152 -5.90 -11.07 5.48
C TYR A 152 -5.92 -12.47 4.86
N TYR A 153 -4.96 -13.33 5.20
CA TYR A 153 -4.99 -14.74 4.80
C TYR A 153 -6.19 -15.46 5.40
N PHE A 154 -6.48 -15.26 6.66
CA PHE A 154 -7.67 -15.84 7.30
C PHE A 154 -8.96 -15.39 6.59
N GLU A 155 -9.08 -14.12 6.25
CA GLU A 155 -10.23 -13.59 5.51
C GLU A 155 -10.35 -14.19 4.09
N LEU A 156 -9.24 -14.42 3.41
CA LEU A 156 -9.20 -15.09 2.12
C LEU A 156 -9.59 -16.57 2.21
N VAL A 157 -8.97 -17.32 3.12
CA VAL A 157 -9.28 -18.76 3.32
C VAL A 157 -10.74 -18.97 3.65
N LYS A 158 -11.31 -18.14 4.51
CA LYS A 158 -12.72 -18.19 4.89
C LYS A 158 -13.67 -18.08 3.69
N ARG A 159 -13.28 -17.38 2.63
CA ARG A 159 -14.11 -17.14 1.43
C ARG A 159 -13.79 -18.04 0.25
N TYR A 160 -12.49 -18.28 0.02
CA TYR A 160 -12.00 -18.93 -1.21
C TYR A 160 -11.37 -20.30 -0.98
N GLN A 161 -11.20 -20.72 0.28
CA GLN A 161 -10.57 -21.99 0.68
C GLN A 161 -9.10 -22.09 0.22
N ASN A 162 -8.84 -22.73 -0.90
CA ASN A 162 -7.49 -22.91 -1.44
C ASN A 162 -7.03 -21.64 -2.16
N ILE A 163 -5.98 -21.02 -1.65
CA ILE A 163 -5.44 -19.76 -2.15
C ILE A 163 -3.91 -19.82 -2.20
N PRO A 164 -3.24 -19.06 -3.06
CA PRO A 164 -1.78 -18.98 -3.06
C PRO A 164 -1.22 -18.41 -1.75
N LEU A 165 -0.27 -19.12 -1.14
CA LEU A 165 0.47 -18.64 0.03
C LEU A 165 1.72 -17.86 -0.44
N ILE A 166 1.68 -16.54 -0.34
CA ILE A 166 2.70 -15.61 -0.82
C ILE A 166 3.30 -14.88 0.38
N THR A 167 4.54 -15.19 0.74
CA THR A 167 5.23 -14.61 1.91
C THR A 167 6.33 -13.62 1.55
N LYS A 168 6.49 -13.31 0.25
CA LYS A 168 7.44 -12.35 -0.32
C LYS A 168 6.76 -11.46 -1.34
N THR A 169 7.39 -10.36 -1.71
CA THR A 169 6.97 -9.58 -2.89
C THR A 169 7.26 -10.37 -4.16
N LEU A 170 6.26 -10.49 -5.02
CA LEU A 170 6.38 -11.21 -6.29
C LEU A 170 6.48 -10.25 -7.46
N THR A 171 7.20 -10.65 -8.49
CA THR A 171 7.08 -10.06 -9.81
C THR A 171 5.75 -10.48 -10.47
N GLN A 172 5.34 -9.79 -11.53
CA GLN A 172 4.12 -10.13 -12.25
C GLN A 172 4.17 -11.55 -12.84
N GLU A 173 5.34 -12.01 -13.28
CA GLU A 173 5.54 -13.36 -13.79
C GLU A 173 5.35 -14.40 -12.69
N GLU A 174 6.03 -14.24 -11.55
CA GLU A 174 5.88 -15.11 -10.38
C GLU A 174 4.42 -15.14 -9.86
N ALA A 175 3.73 -14.01 -9.87
CA ALA A 175 2.33 -13.93 -9.44
C ALA A 175 1.38 -14.71 -10.35
N ASN A 176 1.65 -14.72 -11.66
CA ASN A 176 0.85 -15.49 -12.64
C ASN A 176 1.08 -17.01 -12.55
N GLU A 177 2.23 -17.42 -12.03
CA GLU A 177 2.61 -18.83 -11.84
C GLU A 177 2.28 -19.36 -10.43
N ALA A 178 1.78 -18.51 -9.54
CA ALA A 178 1.48 -18.88 -8.17
C ALA A 178 0.32 -19.90 -8.09
N GLU A 179 0.61 -21.09 -7.62
CA GLU A 179 -0.38 -22.15 -7.44
C GLU A 179 -1.12 -22.03 -6.09
N PRO A 180 -2.40 -22.40 -6.04
CA PRO A 180 -3.15 -22.45 -4.78
C PRO A 180 -2.54 -23.46 -3.81
N SER A 181 -2.41 -23.07 -2.55
CA SER A 181 -2.05 -23.93 -1.43
C SER A 181 -3.30 -24.46 -0.74
N ASP A 182 -3.20 -25.63 -0.10
CA ASP A 182 -4.28 -26.18 0.70
C ASP A 182 -4.57 -25.24 1.90
N ALA A 183 -5.83 -25.00 2.19
CA ALA A 183 -6.29 -24.19 3.32
C ALA A 183 -5.74 -24.65 4.68
N VAL A 184 -5.38 -25.91 4.82
CA VAL A 184 -4.75 -26.46 6.03
C VAL A 184 -3.28 -26.03 6.17
N THR A 185 -2.64 -25.65 5.06
CA THR A 185 -1.23 -25.23 5.02
C THR A 185 -1.06 -23.74 5.30
N ILE A 186 -2.09 -22.95 5.09
CA ILE A 186 -2.12 -21.48 5.23
C ILE A 186 -2.41 -21.10 6.68
#